data_61fa0b30205f459e4b80034390529154
#
_entry.id   61fa0b30205f459e4b80034390529154
#
_cell.length_a   1.000
_cell.length_b   1.000
_cell.length_c   1.000
_cell.angle_alpha   90.00
_cell.angle_beta   90.00
_cell.angle_gamma   90.00
#
_symmetry.space_group_name_H-M   'P 1'
#
loop_
_entity.id
_entity.type
_entity.pdbx_description
1 polymer ?
#
loop_
_entity_poly.entity_id
_entity_poly.type
_entity_poly.pdbx_seq_one_letter_code
_entity_poly.pdbx_strand_id
1 'polypeptide(L)'
;ILASGSEGNCLLVSAGGTHLLVDAGISARRICGALQAIGLSPADISGVLLTHEHTDHICGVATLTKQHRLPLYASRGTAEALCRKSSCVSDVLRVIPRAGVFNIGNAQITVFPTSHDAAESIDFRVDHDGASIGILTDTGVVTPEAEQALQGVGLLVLESNHDEEWLLSGPYPYYLKQRILGARGHLSNAAAGAFARRLAEGGTRQFVLAH
;
A
#
# COMPACT_ATOMS: atom_id res chain seq x y z
N ILE A 1 -9.86 -3.77 -4.77
CA ILE A 1 -8.49 -3.84 -5.35
C ILE A 1 -8.60 -3.56 -6.84
N LEU A 2 -7.85 -2.57 -7.35
CA LEU A 2 -7.78 -2.27 -8.79
C LEU A 2 -6.68 -3.09 -9.47
N ALA A 3 -5.58 -3.35 -8.77
CA ALA A 3 -4.51 -4.24 -9.17
C ALA A 3 -3.72 -4.71 -7.95
N SER A 4 -3.13 -5.90 -8.04
CA SER A 4 -2.27 -6.46 -6.98
C SER A 4 -1.27 -7.45 -7.58
N GLY A 5 -0.01 -7.37 -7.16
CA GLY A 5 1.09 -8.24 -7.56
C GLY A 5 2.29 -7.48 -8.08
N SER A 6 3.35 -8.21 -8.42
CA SER A 6 4.65 -7.66 -8.84
C SER A 6 4.64 -6.84 -10.15
N GLU A 7 3.53 -6.86 -10.88
CA GLU A 7 3.34 -6.03 -12.09
C GLU A 7 2.62 -4.71 -11.81
N GLY A 8 2.10 -4.51 -10.60
CA GLY A 8 1.51 -3.25 -10.19
C GLY A 8 0.41 -3.37 -9.15
N ASN A 9 0.49 -2.49 -8.18
CA ASN A 9 -0.40 -2.41 -7.03
C ASN A 9 -1.19 -1.10 -7.04
N CYS A 10 -2.48 -1.20 -6.80
CA CYS A 10 -3.36 -0.04 -6.69
C CYS A 10 -4.64 -0.45 -5.97
N LEU A 11 -4.90 0.17 -4.83
CA LEU A 11 -6.12 -0.03 -4.07
C LEU A 11 -6.97 1.23 -4.10
N LEU A 12 -8.29 1.09 -4.07
CA LEU A 12 -9.21 2.19 -3.81
C LEU A 12 -9.86 1.96 -2.46
N VAL A 13 -9.76 2.93 -1.57
CA VAL A 13 -10.46 2.99 -0.29
C VAL A 13 -11.45 4.14 -0.34
N SER A 14 -12.72 3.86 -0.03
CA SER A 14 -13.79 4.86 0.02
C SER A 14 -14.37 4.94 1.43
N ALA A 15 -14.36 6.14 2.00
CA ALA A 15 -14.78 6.40 3.37
C ALA A 15 -15.58 7.72 3.44
N GLY A 16 -16.89 7.65 3.62
CA GLY A 16 -17.75 8.82 3.79
C GLY A 16 -17.66 9.85 2.67
N GLY A 17 -17.59 9.42 1.41
CA GLY A 17 -17.40 10.28 0.24
C GLY A 17 -15.95 10.74 -0.02
N THR A 18 -15.01 10.34 0.83
CA THR A 18 -13.57 10.50 0.58
C THR A 18 -13.05 9.26 -0.15
N HIS A 19 -12.46 9.45 -1.32
CA HIS A 19 -11.88 8.37 -2.14
C HIS A 19 -10.37 8.50 -2.18
N LEU A 20 -9.67 7.47 -1.74
CA LEU A 20 -8.21 7.42 -1.66
C LEU A 20 -7.68 6.28 -2.52
N LEU A 21 -6.68 6.56 -3.33
CA LEU A 21 -5.86 5.49 -3.88
C LEU A 21 -4.73 5.17 -2.89
N VAL A 22 -4.46 3.90 -2.69
CA VAL A 22 -3.21 3.43 -2.07
C VAL A 22 -2.39 2.81 -3.19
N ASP A 23 -1.28 3.46 -3.46
CA ASP A 23 -0.41 3.26 -4.62
C ASP A 23 -1.07 3.49 -6.00
N ALA A 24 -0.23 3.67 -6.99
CA ALA A 24 -0.59 3.84 -8.38
C ALA A 24 0.41 3.07 -9.28
N GLY A 25 0.57 1.79 -8.98
CA GLY A 25 1.57 0.92 -9.60
C GLY A 25 1.21 0.41 -11.00
N ILE A 26 0.01 0.71 -11.47
CA ILE A 26 -0.41 0.43 -12.85
C ILE A 26 -0.54 1.74 -13.64
N SER A 27 -0.63 1.66 -14.98
CA SER A 27 -0.71 2.86 -15.81
C SER A 27 -1.93 3.72 -15.45
N ALA A 28 -1.79 5.04 -15.56
CA ALA A 28 -2.88 6.00 -15.31
C ALA A 28 -4.14 5.65 -16.12
N ARG A 29 -3.97 5.19 -17.37
CA ARG A 29 -5.08 4.72 -18.22
C ARG A 29 -5.86 3.57 -17.57
N ARG A 30 -5.17 2.58 -16.99
CA ARG A 30 -5.82 1.44 -16.31
C ARG A 30 -6.53 1.91 -15.04
N ILE A 31 -5.91 2.82 -14.26
CA ILE A 31 -6.53 3.40 -13.07
C ILE A 31 -7.80 4.14 -13.44
N CYS A 32 -7.75 5.07 -14.41
CA CYS A 32 -8.93 5.82 -14.86
C CYS A 32 -10.05 4.91 -15.37
N GLY A 33 -9.70 3.87 -16.14
CA GLY A 33 -10.68 2.89 -16.63
C GLY A 33 -11.33 2.08 -15.50
N ALA A 34 -10.55 1.67 -14.49
CA ALA A 34 -11.08 0.97 -13.32
C ALA A 34 -11.98 1.87 -12.46
N LEU A 35 -11.62 3.14 -12.27
CA LEU A 35 -12.48 4.12 -11.59
C LEU A 35 -13.79 4.32 -12.35
N GLN A 36 -13.73 4.50 -13.67
CA GLN A 36 -14.92 4.67 -14.50
C GLN A 36 -15.87 3.47 -14.43
N ALA A 37 -15.33 2.27 -14.38
CA ALA A 37 -16.14 1.03 -14.27
C ALA A 37 -16.99 0.96 -13.01
N ILE A 38 -16.64 1.72 -11.95
CA ILE A 38 -17.37 1.83 -10.69
C ILE A 38 -18.05 3.19 -10.49
N GLY A 39 -18.16 3.99 -11.57
CA GLY A 39 -18.86 5.27 -11.56
C GLY A 39 -18.06 6.43 -10.97
N LEU A 40 -16.74 6.28 -10.81
CA LEU A 40 -15.83 7.32 -10.34
C LEU A 40 -14.94 7.86 -11.46
N SER A 41 -14.36 9.02 -11.22
CA SER A 41 -13.38 9.66 -12.08
C SER A 41 -12.14 10.06 -11.25
N PRO A 42 -11.02 10.41 -11.88
CA PRO A 42 -9.88 10.97 -11.13
C PRO A 42 -10.21 12.23 -10.34
N ALA A 43 -11.22 13.01 -10.74
CA ALA A 43 -11.64 14.21 -10.00
C ALA A 43 -12.29 13.90 -8.66
N ASP A 44 -12.79 12.69 -8.47
CA ASP A 44 -13.40 12.23 -7.22
C ASP A 44 -12.33 11.74 -6.21
N ILE A 45 -11.06 11.58 -6.65
CA ILE A 45 -9.98 11.09 -5.81
C ILE A 45 -9.42 12.23 -4.95
N SER A 46 -9.54 12.08 -3.64
CA SER A 46 -9.08 13.05 -2.64
C SER A 46 -7.56 13.02 -2.43
N GLY A 47 -6.90 11.93 -2.78
CA GLY A 47 -5.45 11.79 -2.70
C GLY A 47 -4.95 10.39 -3.02
N VAL A 48 -3.64 10.30 -3.24
CA VAL A 48 -2.92 9.05 -3.43
C VAL A 48 -1.95 8.88 -2.27
N LEU A 49 -2.14 7.84 -1.48
CA LEU A 49 -1.23 7.41 -0.42
C LEU A 49 -0.18 6.49 -1.04
N LEU A 50 1.09 6.80 -0.89
CA LEU A 50 2.17 6.02 -1.47
C LEU A 50 2.91 5.28 -0.38
N THR A 51 2.96 3.95 -0.49
CA THR A 51 3.64 3.08 0.47
C THR A 51 5.16 3.21 0.34
N HIS A 52 5.68 3.14 -0.88
CA HIS A 52 7.10 3.28 -1.19
C HIS A 52 7.34 3.54 -2.69
N GLU A 53 8.61 3.66 -3.11
CA GLU A 53 8.99 4.15 -4.44
C GLU A 53 9.28 3.05 -5.48
N HIS A 54 8.99 1.79 -5.24
CA HIS A 54 9.16 0.75 -6.24
C HIS A 54 8.22 0.95 -7.44
N THR A 55 8.67 0.50 -8.61
CA THR A 55 7.99 0.80 -9.88
C THR A 55 6.56 0.27 -9.93
N ASP A 56 6.33 -0.91 -9.37
CA ASP A 56 5.03 -1.54 -9.26
C ASP A 56 4.07 -0.87 -8.25
N HIS A 57 4.51 0.20 -7.57
CA HIS A 57 3.71 1.07 -6.72
C HIS A 57 3.53 2.49 -7.26
N ILE A 58 4.41 2.93 -8.17
CA ILE A 58 4.42 4.34 -8.63
C ILE A 58 4.35 4.52 -10.15
N CYS A 59 4.26 3.47 -10.95
CA CYS A 59 4.29 3.52 -12.43
C CYS A 59 3.34 4.57 -13.03
N GLY A 60 2.13 4.70 -12.49
CA GLY A 60 1.11 5.65 -12.95
C GLY A 60 1.24 7.07 -12.39
N VAL A 61 2.01 7.26 -11.30
CA VAL A 61 2.03 8.50 -10.52
C VAL A 61 2.32 9.73 -11.37
N ALA A 62 3.42 9.70 -12.15
CA ALA A 62 3.83 10.87 -12.95
C ALA A 62 2.76 11.28 -13.97
N THR A 63 2.09 10.31 -14.58
CA THR A 63 1.03 10.57 -15.57
C THR A 63 -0.24 11.10 -14.90
N LEU A 64 -0.68 10.49 -13.78
CA LEU A 64 -1.80 10.98 -13.00
C LEU A 64 -1.57 12.40 -12.49
N THR A 65 -0.36 12.70 -12.02
CA THR A 65 0.01 14.04 -11.57
C THR A 65 -0.09 15.07 -12.70
N LYS A 66 0.45 14.76 -13.89
CA LYS A 66 0.41 15.66 -15.05
C LYS A 66 -1.01 15.91 -15.54
N GLN A 67 -1.86 14.89 -15.53
CA GLN A 67 -3.21 14.98 -16.09
C GLN A 67 -4.26 15.49 -15.11
N HIS A 68 -4.14 15.13 -13.83
CA HIS A 68 -5.20 15.33 -12.84
C HIS A 68 -4.75 16.09 -11.58
N ARG A 69 -3.43 16.32 -11.39
CA ARG A 69 -2.85 17.04 -10.23
C ARG A 69 -3.34 16.51 -8.88
N LEU A 70 -3.50 15.19 -8.76
CA LEU A 70 -3.93 14.55 -7.52
C LEU A 70 -2.91 14.79 -6.40
N PRO A 71 -3.32 15.13 -5.17
CA PRO A 71 -2.42 15.22 -4.03
C PRO A 71 -1.76 13.84 -3.77
N LEU A 72 -0.44 13.86 -3.61
CA LEU A 72 0.35 12.66 -3.29
C LEU A 72 0.84 12.76 -1.85
N TYR A 73 0.65 11.71 -1.07
CA TYR A 73 1.11 11.62 0.31
C TYR A 73 2.15 10.51 0.41
N ALA A 74 3.34 10.84 0.87
CA ALA A 74 4.46 9.90 0.95
C ALA A 74 5.36 10.18 2.15
N SER A 75 6.04 9.17 2.68
CA SER A 75 7.14 9.36 3.62
C SER A 75 8.24 10.22 3.02
N ARG A 76 9.12 10.78 3.85
CA ARG A 76 10.23 11.61 3.37
C ARG A 76 11.12 10.87 2.38
N GLY A 77 11.53 9.63 2.71
CA GLY A 77 12.41 8.85 1.83
C GLY A 77 11.77 8.55 0.47
N THR A 78 10.50 8.13 0.47
CA THR A 78 9.71 7.92 -0.75
C THR A 78 9.54 9.21 -1.55
N ALA A 79 9.24 10.33 -0.89
CA ALA A 79 9.09 11.64 -1.53
C ALA A 79 10.37 12.10 -2.24
N GLU A 80 11.52 11.96 -1.59
CA GLU A 80 12.82 12.28 -2.17
C GLU A 80 13.15 11.37 -3.37
N ALA A 81 12.84 10.08 -3.28
CA ALA A 81 13.03 9.14 -4.38
C ALA A 81 12.13 9.47 -5.58
N LEU A 82 10.87 9.85 -5.35
CA LEU A 82 9.94 10.27 -6.39
C LEU A 82 10.41 11.56 -7.09
N CYS A 83 10.85 12.57 -6.35
CA CYS A 83 11.35 13.83 -6.92
C CYS A 83 12.59 13.61 -7.80
N ARG A 84 13.46 12.64 -7.43
CA ARG A 84 14.60 12.24 -8.29
C ARG A 84 14.15 11.57 -9.59
N LYS A 85 13.07 10.80 -9.56
CA LYS A 85 12.53 10.11 -10.76
C LYS A 85 11.70 11.05 -11.64
N SER A 86 10.99 12.01 -11.06
CA SER A 86 10.08 12.90 -11.80
C SER A 86 9.85 14.23 -11.09
N SER A 87 10.31 15.31 -11.68
CA SER A 87 10.11 16.66 -11.12
C SER A 87 8.65 17.14 -11.10
N CYS A 88 7.78 16.56 -11.94
CA CYS A 88 6.38 16.97 -12.01
C CYS A 88 5.54 16.64 -10.77
N VAL A 89 6.06 15.84 -9.84
CA VAL A 89 5.33 15.46 -8.62
C VAL A 89 5.49 16.49 -7.50
N SER A 90 6.52 17.32 -7.52
CA SER A 90 6.89 18.23 -6.42
C SER A 90 5.76 19.16 -5.98
N ASP A 91 4.97 19.68 -6.93
CA ASP A 91 3.91 20.65 -6.64
C ASP A 91 2.70 20.05 -5.90
N VAL A 92 2.49 18.74 -6.01
CA VAL A 92 1.35 18.05 -5.42
C VAL A 92 1.76 17.10 -4.28
N LEU A 93 3.07 16.95 -4.06
CA LEU A 93 3.61 16.05 -3.06
C LEU A 93 3.50 16.64 -1.65
N ARG A 94 2.98 15.84 -0.73
CA ARG A 94 2.83 16.14 0.69
C ARG A 94 3.60 15.12 1.48
N VAL A 95 4.67 15.56 2.14
CA VAL A 95 5.47 14.69 3.01
C VAL A 95 4.70 14.45 4.29
N ILE A 96 4.50 13.18 4.62
CA ILE A 96 3.87 12.73 5.85
C ILE A 96 4.89 12.03 6.76
N PRO A 97 4.65 11.99 8.08
CA PRO A 97 5.56 11.28 8.99
C PRO A 97 5.51 9.77 8.73
N ARG A 98 6.60 9.08 9.05
CA ARG A 98 6.73 7.63 8.97
C ARG A 98 5.76 6.89 9.91
N ALA A 99 5.36 7.53 11.00
CA ALA A 99 4.34 7.05 11.93
C ALA A 99 3.55 8.24 12.46
N GLY A 100 2.25 8.08 12.61
CA GLY A 100 1.36 9.14 13.09
C GLY A 100 -0.05 9.04 12.52
N VAL A 101 -0.84 10.06 12.78
CA VAL A 101 -2.24 10.13 12.36
C VAL A 101 -2.51 11.48 11.72
N PHE A 102 -3.24 11.49 10.60
CA PHE A 102 -3.73 12.70 9.93
C PHE A 102 -5.07 12.42 9.23
N ASN A 103 -5.73 13.45 8.73
CA ASN A 103 -7.01 13.32 8.05
C ASN A 103 -6.94 13.76 6.59
N ILE A 104 -7.68 13.06 5.74
CA ILE A 104 -8.01 13.49 4.38
C ILE A 104 -9.53 13.41 4.25
N GLY A 105 -10.20 14.55 4.08
CA GLY A 105 -11.66 14.59 4.08
C GLY A 105 -12.23 13.97 5.36
N ASN A 106 -13.10 12.98 5.20
CA ASN A 106 -13.73 12.26 6.30
C ASN A 106 -12.95 11.04 6.78
N ALA A 107 -11.84 10.70 6.15
CA ALA A 107 -11.02 9.56 6.51
C ALA A 107 -9.90 9.96 7.47
N GLN A 108 -9.76 9.24 8.58
CA GLN A 108 -8.59 9.31 9.45
C GLN A 108 -7.57 8.26 8.99
N ILE A 109 -6.34 8.69 8.77
CA ILE A 109 -5.26 7.87 8.27
C ILE A 109 -4.22 7.66 9.37
N THR A 110 -4.02 6.44 9.79
CA THR A 110 -2.90 6.05 10.65
C THR A 110 -1.79 5.49 9.77
N VAL A 111 -0.59 6.03 9.93
CA VAL A 111 0.64 5.63 9.20
C VAL A 111 1.51 4.81 10.13
N PHE A 112 2.06 3.74 9.62
CA PHE A 112 3.03 2.91 10.33
C PHE A 112 4.13 2.38 9.40
N PRO A 113 5.35 2.11 9.93
CA PRO A 113 6.45 1.60 9.12
C PRO A 113 6.29 0.13 8.79
N THR A 114 6.71 -0.25 7.58
CA THR A 114 6.89 -1.63 7.16
C THR A 114 8.38 -1.99 7.07
N SER A 115 8.68 -3.28 6.97
CA SER A 115 10.05 -3.78 6.82
C SER A 115 10.28 -4.20 5.36
N HIS A 116 10.68 -3.24 4.53
CA HIS A 116 10.92 -3.47 3.10
C HIS A 116 12.21 -2.82 2.62
N ASP A 117 12.73 -3.26 1.47
CA ASP A 117 13.99 -2.78 0.88
C ASP A 117 13.81 -1.50 0.05
N ALA A 118 13.02 -0.56 0.58
CA ALA A 118 12.77 0.77 0.04
C ALA A 118 13.43 1.87 0.87
N ALA A 119 13.37 3.12 0.40
CA ALA A 119 14.00 4.26 1.07
C ALA A 119 13.37 4.55 2.45
N GLU A 120 12.04 4.49 2.54
CA GLU A 120 11.30 4.64 3.81
C GLU A 120 9.87 4.10 3.61
N SER A 121 9.72 2.77 3.66
CA SER A 121 8.43 2.10 3.46
C SER A 121 7.49 2.30 4.64
N ILE A 122 6.23 2.56 4.32
CA ILE A 122 5.12 2.75 5.26
C ILE A 122 3.87 2.05 4.72
N ASP A 123 2.91 1.82 5.61
CA ASP A 123 1.58 1.41 5.19
C ASP A 123 0.51 2.09 6.05
N PHE A 124 -0.77 1.76 5.84
CA PHE A 124 -1.87 2.59 6.28
C PHE A 124 -2.99 1.80 6.94
N ARG A 125 -3.58 2.42 7.95
CA ARG A 125 -4.92 2.11 8.40
C ARG A 125 -5.81 3.31 8.09
N VAL A 126 -7.01 3.08 7.59
CA VAL A 126 -8.01 4.09 7.28
C VAL A 126 -9.24 3.83 8.12
N ASP A 127 -9.63 4.81 8.93
CA ASP A 127 -10.79 4.76 9.80
C ASP A 127 -11.83 5.80 9.39
N HIS A 128 -13.11 5.43 9.43
CA HIS A 128 -14.24 6.32 9.22
C HIS A 128 -15.49 5.75 9.88
N ASP A 129 -16.14 6.54 10.74
CA ASP A 129 -17.45 6.25 11.34
C ASP A 129 -17.57 4.83 11.93
N GLY A 130 -16.56 4.41 12.69
CA GLY A 130 -16.49 3.10 13.33
C GLY A 130 -16.10 1.94 12.40
N ALA A 131 -15.95 2.16 11.10
CA ALA A 131 -15.39 1.20 10.17
C ALA A 131 -13.88 1.44 10.01
N SER A 132 -13.12 0.36 9.77
CA SER A 132 -11.68 0.46 9.60
C SER A 132 -11.14 -0.55 8.59
N ILE A 133 -10.19 -0.11 7.78
CA ILE A 133 -9.43 -0.93 6.83
C ILE A 133 -7.96 -0.80 7.16
N GLY A 134 -7.29 -1.92 7.38
CA GLY A 134 -5.84 -2.01 7.42
C GLY A 134 -5.28 -2.45 6.08
N ILE A 135 -4.10 -1.97 5.74
CA ILE A 135 -3.33 -2.40 4.57
C ILE A 135 -1.95 -2.77 5.10
N LEU A 136 -1.43 -3.91 4.70
CA LEU A 136 -0.08 -4.34 4.99
C LEU A 136 0.44 -5.12 3.79
N THR A 137 1.19 -4.44 2.96
CA THR A 137 1.84 -4.98 1.77
C THR A 137 3.34 -4.71 1.83
N ASP A 138 4.11 -5.45 1.05
CA ASP A 138 5.56 -5.25 0.94
C ASP A 138 6.26 -5.14 2.30
N THR A 139 6.24 -6.25 3.02
CA THR A 139 6.94 -6.38 4.30
C THR A 139 7.50 -7.79 4.48
N GLY A 140 8.78 -7.91 4.75
CA GLY A 140 9.39 -9.23 5.03
C GLY A 140 9.01 -9.78 6.40
N VAL A 141 8.66 -8.91 7.35
CA VAL A 141 8.19 -9.27 8.70
C VAL A 141 7.14 -8.28 9.17
N VAL A 142 6.19 -8.74 9.97
CA VAL A 142 5.23 -7.84 10.62
C VAL A 142 5.96 -7.07 11.73
N THR A 143 6.03 -5.75 11.59
CA THR A 143 6.66 -4.89 12.60
C THR A 143 5.75 -4.74 13.82
N PRO A 144 6.28 -4.46 15.03
CA PRO A 144 5.46 -4.20 16.21
C PRO A 144 4.49 -3.03 16.00
N GLU A 145 4.92 -2.00 15.27
CA GLU A 145 4.10 -0.83 14.93
C GLU A 145 2.95 -1.20 14.00
N ALA A 146 3.21 -2.05 12.99
CA ALA A 146 2.17 -2.58 12.11
C ALA A 146 1.15 -3.44 12.89
N GLU A 147 1.63 -4.35 13.74
CA GLU A 147 0.76 -5.17 14.59
C GLU A 147 -0.11 -4.30 15.49
N GLN A 148 0.45 -3.28 16.13
CA GLN A 148 -0.30 -2.35 16.98
C GLN A 148 -1.34 -1.54 16.18
N ALA A 149 -0.96 -1.00 15.03
CA ALA A 149 -1.86 -0.18 14.20
C ALA A 149 -3.03 -0.97 13.64
N LEU A 150 -2.81 -2.25 13.33
CA LEU A 150 -3.80 -3.13 12.70
C LEU A 150 -4.71 -3.87 13.68
N GLN A 151 -4.51 -3.73 14.99
CA GLN A 151 -5.40 -4.29 16.00
C GLN A 151 -6.84 -3.80 15.81
N GLY A 152 -7.80 -4.74 15.78
CA GLY A 152 -9.22 -4.44 15.71
C GLY A 152 -9.72 -3.80 14.41
N VAL A 153 -8.93 -3.82 13.31
CA VAL A 153 -9.45 -3.39 12.00
C VAL A 153 -10.56 -4.32 11.53
N GLY A 154 -11.60 -3.76 10.91
CA GLY A 154 -12.72 -4.56 10.40
C GLY A 154 -12.34 -5.41 9.19
N LEU A 155 -11.53 -4.85 8.29
CA LEU A 155 -10.98 -5.49 7.09
C LEU A 155 -9.47 -5.29 7.03
N LEU A 156 -8.72 -6.33 6.67
CA LEU A 156 -7.29 -6.25 6.40
C LEU A 156 -7.00 -6.69 4.96
N VAL A 157 -6.32 -5.83 4.21
CA VAL A 157 -5.62 -6.20 2.98
C VAL A 157 -4.21 -6.61 3.39
N LEU A 158 -3.86 -7.87 3.19
CA LEU A 158 -2.64 -8.47 3.72
C LEU A 158 -1.81 -9.10 2.61
N GLU A 159 -0.53 -8.80 2.59
CA GLU A 159 0.42 -9.50 1.75
C GLU A 159 0.42 -11.00 2.06
N SER A 160 0.40 -11.80 1.00
CA SER A 160 0.58 -13.27 1.04
C SER A 160 1.32 -13.66 -0.23
N ASN A 161 2.64 -13.44 -0.21
CA ASN A 161 3.44 -13.31 -1.43
C ASN A 161 3.88 -14.65 -2.00
N HIS A 162 4.36 -15.57 -1.15
CA HIS A 162 4.98 -16.81 -1.62
C HIS A 162 4.81 -17.97 -0.65
N ASP A 163 4.82 -19.16 -1.21
CA ASP A 163 5.10 -20.40 -0.51
C ASP A 163 6.62 -20.60 -0.45
N GLU A 164 7.16 -20.85 0.74
CA GLU A 164 8.62 -20.92 0.96
C GLU A 164 9.26 -22.11 0.23
N GLU A 165 8.61 -23.28 0.22
CA GLU A 165 9.15 -24.47 -0.46
C GLU A 165 9.12 -24.28 -1.98
N TRP A 166 8.04 -23.70 -2.49
CA TRP A 166 7.89 -23.37 -3.91
C TRP A 166 8.92 -22.35 -4.36
N LEU A 167 9.14 -21.31 -3.56
CA LEU A 167 10.14 -20.30 -3.84
C LEU A 167 11.54 -20.90 -3.86
N LEU A 168 11.90 -21.73 -2.87
CA LEU A 168 13.21 -22.35 -2.75
C LEU A 168 13.48 -23.33 -3.89
N SER A 169 12.50 -24.15 -4.27
CA SER A 169 12.63 -25.12 -5.38
C SER A 169 12.46 -24.51 -6.77
N GLY A 170 11.84 -23.31 -6.86
CA GLY A 170 11.51 -22.64 -8.12
C GLY A 170 12.72 -22.14 -8.92
N PRO A 171 12.50 -21.60 -10.13
CA PRO A 171 13.56 -21.26 -11.07
C PRO A 171 14.29 -19.94 -10.77
N TYR A 172 13.87 -19.18 -9.76
CA TYR A 172 14.48 -17.89 -9.44
C TYR A 172 15.95 -18.03 -9.06
N PRO A 173 16.81 -17.08 -9.46
CA PRO A 173 18.19 -17.03 -9.02
C PRO A 173 18.31 -16.96 -7.50
N TYR A 174 19.37 -17.53 -6.95
CA TYR A 174 19.57 -17.62 -5.50
C TYR A 174 19.48 -16.25 -4.78
N TYR A 175 20.10 -15.22 -5.35
CA TYR A 175 20.07 -13.86 -4.76
C TYR A 175 18.65 -13.29 -4.65
N LEU A 176 17.78 -13.60 -5.63
CA LEU A 176 16.40 -13.14 -5.62
C LEU A 176 15.58 -13.90 -4.56
N LYS A 177 15.79 -15.22 -4.43
CA LYS A 177 15.17 -16.00 -3.35
C LYS A 177 15.56 -15.46 -1.98
N GLN A 178 16.84 -15.16 -1.77
CA GLN A 178 17.33 -14.58 -0.50
C GLN A 178 16.74 -13.19 -0.23
N ARG A 179 16.57 -12.36 -1.27
CA ARG A 179 15.91 -11.06 -1.16
C ARG A 179 14.45 -11.22 -0.74
N ILE A 180 13.70 -12.10 -1.39
CA ILE A 180 12.28 -12.35 -1.10
C ILE A 180 12.09 -12.88 0.32
N LEU A 181 12.89 -13.88 0.73
CA LEU A 181 12.83 -14.51 2.07
C LEU A 181 13.40 -13.64 3.19
N GLY A 182 14.10 -12.56 2.85
CA GLY A 182 14.74 -11.70 3.84
C GLY A 182 13.75 -10.91 4.69
N ALA A 183 14.18 -10.47 5.88
CA ALA A 183 13.35 -9.65 6.77
C ALA A 183 12.89 -8.32 6.14
N ARG A 184 13.49 -7.89 5.04
CA ARG A 184 13.11 -6.73 4.24
C ARG A 184 12.57 -7.13 2.85
N GLY A 185 12.21 -8.39 2.67
CA GLY A 185 11.62 -8.92 1.45
C GLY A 185 10.09 -8.88 1.49
N HIS A 186 9.48 -10.05 1.42
CA HIS A 186 8.03 -10.20 1.36
C HIS A 186 7.52 -11.26 2.35
N LEU A 187 6.29 -11.09 2.80
CA LEU A 187 5.66 -11.97 3.78
C LEU A 187 5.25 -13.29 3.13
N SER A 188 5.72 -14.41 3.70
CA SER A 188 5.31 -15.73 3.24
C SER A 188 3.83 -16.02 3.55
N ASN A 189 3.23 -16.94 2.80
CA ASN A 189 1.85 -17.37 3.02
C ASN A 189 1.64 -17.90 4.45
N ALA A 190 2.63 -18.60 5.00
CA ALA A 190 2.60 -19.14 6.36
C ALA A 190 2.61 -18.00 7.40
N ALA A 191 3.49 -17.02 7.25
CA ALA A 191 3.58 -15.86 8.13
C ALA A 191 2.30 -14.98 8.04
N ALA A 192 1.78 -14.77 6.83
CA ALA A 192 0.53 -14.07 6.60
C ALA A 192 -0.65 -14.76 7.29
N GLY A 193 -0.77 -16.07 7.14
CA GLY A 193 -1.81 -16.88 7.79
C GLY A 193 -1.72 -16.84 9.32
N ALA A 194 -0.51 -16.89 9.88
CA ALA A 194 -0.30 -16.77 11.33
C ALA A 194 -0.70 -15.38 11.85
N PHE A 195 -0.37 -14.31 11.12
CA PHE A 195 -0.76 -12.94 11.47
C PHE A 195 -2.27 -12.73 11.35
N ALA A 196 -2.88 -13.17 10.24
CA ALA A 196 -4.32 -13.11 10.03
C ALA A 196 -5.10 -13.78 11.16
N ARG A 197 -4.64 -14.97 11.62
CA ARG A 197 -5.28 -15.66 12.75
C ARG A 197 -5.23 -14.83 14.03
N ARG A 198 -4.08 -14.24 14.38
CA ARG A 198 -3.98 -13.38 15.58
C ARG A 198 -4.94 -12.18 15.51
N LEU A 199 -5.04 -11.53 14.34
CA LEU A 199 -5.96 -10.42 14.19
C LEU A 199 -7.44 -10.85 14.18
N ALA A 200 -7.76 -12.04 13.67
CA ALA A 200 -9.11 -12.62 13.74
C ALA A 200 -9.53 -12.89 15.20
N GLU A 201 -8.62 -13.40 16.03
CA GLU A 201 -8.81 -13.55 17.48
C GLU A 201 -9.01 -12.18 18.16
N GLY A 202 -8.37 -11.12 17.64
CA GLY A 202 -8.53 -9.72 18.05
C GLY A 202 -9.75 -9.00 17.47
N GLY A 203 -10.59 -9.67 16.66
CA GLY A 203 -11.86 -9.13 16.17
C GLY A 203 -11.91 -8.75 14.69
N THR A 204 -10.80 -8.84 13.94
CA THR A 204 -10.80 -8.64 12.48
C THR A 204 -11.64 -9.72 11.80
N ARG A 205 -12.57 -9.31 10.94
CA ARG A 205 -13.55 -10.24 10.36
C ARG A 205 -13.37 -10.51 8.86
N GLN A 206 -12.69 -9.64 8.17
CA GLN A 206 -12.50 -9.74 6.72
C GLN A 206 -11.03 -9.62 6.36
N PHE A 207 -10.58 -10.52 5.49
CA PHE A 207 -9.22 -10.55 4.98
C PHE A 207 -9.23 -10.61 3.46
N VAL A 208 -8.39 -9.81 2.84
CA VAL A 208 -8.15 -9.83 1.40
C VAL A 208 -6.66 -10.07 1.20
N LEU A 209 -6.30 -11.19 0.61
CA LEU A 209 -4.91 -11.48 0.31
C LEU A 209 -4.50 -10.70 -0.95
N ALA A 210 -3.30 -10.13 -0.89
CA ALA A 210 -2.77 -9.23 -1.91
C ALA A 210 -1.27 -9.51 -2.13
N HIS A 211 -0.71 -8.98 -3.21
CA HIS A 211 0.71 -9.02 -3.58
C HIS A 211 1.27 -10.44 -3.64
#